data_ca2743f975e2abe6ecd6fcdd5d6f6dab
#
_entry.id   ca2743f975e2abe6ecd6fcdd5d6f6dab
#
_cell.length_a   1.000
_cell.length_b   1.000
_cell.length_c   1.000
_cell.angle_alpha   90.00
_cell.angle_beta   90.00
_cell.angle_gamma   90.00
#
_symmetry.space_group_name_H-M   'P 1'
#
loop_
_entity.id
_entity.type
_entity.pdbx_description
1 polymer ?
#
loop_
_entity_poly.entity_id
_entity_poly.type
_entity_poly.pdbx_seq_one_letter_code
_entity_poly.pdbx_strand_id
1 'polypeptide(L)'
;RRSSDLVLGAGSLTQLVTHKDEHIESPRELKGKTVTVLAYTDTTYYALLGMLSKVGLTKDDVNIQAAGPAGVWQQFASKKAVGMAGVPDWTVSSMDAGAQVDILPADVYFKSMAQAILASDDTIEKNPQLIQKLVRATLKGMKDIMADPKAATKVYVEHVPAHKGKEASILKAFEMYNQYVYAAQKVPGQMDEVRLAELQKFYVTNGVVPKEVPVKDLYTNKFVMGK
;
A
#
# COMPACT_ATOMS: atom_id res chain seq x y z
N ARG A 1 -1.57 -23.94 -3.16
CA ARG A 1 -2.11 -22.65 -3.60
C ARG A 1 -2.23 -21.72 -2.43
N ARG A 2 -2.15 -20.42 -2.66
CA ARG A 2 -2.46 -19.36 -1.69
C ARG A 2 -3.59 -18.53 -2.25
N SER A 3 -4.60 -18.27 -1.43
CA SER A 3 -5.74 -17.41 -1.76
C SER A 3 -5.74 -16.18 -0.89
N SER A 4 -6.17 -15.04 -1.42
CA SER A 4 -6.37 -13.83 -0.65
C SER A 4 -7.78 -13.81 -0.09
N ASP A 5 -7.91 -13.65 1.24
CA ASP A 5 -9.21 -13.73 1.93
C ASP A 5 -9.81 -12.36 2.26
N LEU A 6 -9.00 -11.30 2.20
CA LEU A 6 -9.37 -9.95 2.61
C LEU A 6 -8.42 -8.96 1.98
N VAL A 7 -8.93 -7.80 1.53
CA VAL A 7 -8.12 -6.64 1.18
C VAL A 7 -8.49 -5.44 2.07
N LEU A 8 -7.48 -4.77 2.61
CA LEU A 8 -7.65 -3.66 3.55
C LEU A 8 -7.83 -2.32 2.82
N GLY A 9 -8.96 -2.14 2.16
CA GLY A 9 -9.30 -0.90 1.51
C GLY A 9 -9.37 -0.98 -0.02
N ALA A 10 -9.95 0.03 -0.64
CA ALA A 10 -10.08 0.16 -2.09
C ALA A 10 -8.92 0.92 -2.72
N GLY A 11 -8.16 1.70 -1.94
CA GLY A 11 -7.03 2.48 -2.43
C GLY A 11 -5.74 1.70 -2.56
N SER A 12 -4.81 2.20 -3.34
CA SER A 12 -3.43 1.67 -3.40
C SER A 12 -2.70 1.92 -2.09
N LEU A 13 -1.96 0.92 -1.60
CA LEU A 13 -1.11 1.09 -0.42
C LEU A 13 0.03 2.07 -0.70
N THR A 14 0.65 1.95 -1.87
CA THR A 14 1.79 2.78 -2.29
C THR A 14 1.31 4.08 -2.89
N GLN A 15 1.90 5.18 -2.47
CA GLN A 15 1.75 6.52 -3.04
C GLN A 15 3.09 7.01 -3.58
N LEU A 16 3.10 7.93 -4.53
CA LEU A 16 4.29 8.67 -4.88
C LEU A 16 4.39 9.89 -3.96
N VAL A 17 5.45 9.92 -3.16
CA VAL A 17 5.72 11.00 -2.20
C VAL A 17 6.92 11.78 -2.71
N THR A 18 6.82 13.10 -2.80
CA THR A 18 7.86 13.99 -3.31
C THR A 18 8.14 15.11 -2.32
N HIS A 19 9.31 15.72 -2.42
CA HIS A 19 9.57 16.94 -1.65
C HIS A 19 8.74 18.10 -2.19
N LYS A 20 8.13 18.86 -1.30
CA LYS A 20 7.26 19.97 -1.66
C LYS A 20 7.97 21.08 -2.46
N ASP A 21 9.25 21.31 -2.19
CA ASP A 21 10.08 22.30 -2.90
C ASP A 21 10.54 21.83 -4.31
N GLU A 22 10.30 20.58 -4.64
CA GLU A 22 10.54 20.05 -6.01
C GLU A 22 9.37 20.32 -6.97
N HIS A 23 8.19 20.75 -6.46
CA HIS A 23 7.01 21.10 -7.24
C HIS A 23 6.59 20.05 -8.28
N ILE A 24 6.65 18.76 -7.89
CA ILE A 24 6.30 17.65 -8.78
C ILE A 24 4.78 17.42 -8.72
N GLU A 25 4.09 17.73 -9.80
CA GLU A 25 2.64 17.57 -9.94
C GLU A 25 2.24 16.31 -10.72
N SER A 26 3.21 15.69 -11.40
CA SER A 26 3.00 14.49 -12.22
C SER A 26 4.20 13.55 -12.17
N PRO A 27 4.01 12.22 -12.22
CA PRO A 27 5.13 11.27 -12.36
C PRO A 27 6.01 11.52 -13.60
N ARG A 28 5.52 12.27 -14.62
CA ARG A 28 6.32 12.66 -15.80
C ARG A 28 7.53 13.51 -15.44
N GLU A 29 7.45 14.29 -14.38
CA GLU A 29 8.51 15.20 -13.92
C GLU A 29 9.61 14.48 -13.15
N LEU A 30 9.47 13.17 -12.94
CA LEU A 30 10.51 12.32 -12.37
C LEU A 30 11.62 11.95 -13.37
N LYS A 31 11.47 12.30 -14.65
CA LYS A 31 12.49 11.97 -15.67
C LYS A 31 13.86 12.51 -15.27
N GLY A 32 14.85 11.60 -15.23
CA GLY A 32 16.23 11.89 -14.82
C GLY A 32 16.44 12.06 -13.31
N LYS A 33 15.37 12.03 -12.51
CA LYS A 33 15.43 12.20 -11.06
C LYS A 33 15.57 10.87 -10.32
N THR A 34 15.97 10.93 -9.05
CA THR A 34 16.12 9.74 -8.20
C THR A 34 14.86 9.53 -7.36
N VAL A 35 14.34 8.30 -7.37
CA VAL A 35 13.20 7.86 -6.56
C VAL A 35 13.55 6.57 -5.81
N THR A 36 13.26 6.50 -4.52
CA THR A 36 13.50 5.31 -3.71
C THR A 36 12.29 4.37 -3.69
N VAL A 37 12.58 3.07 -3.66
CA VAL A 37 11.63 1.97 -3.47
C VAL A 37 12.18 1.01 -2.41
N LEU A 38 11.34 0.14 -1.86
CA LEU A 38 11.80 -0.87 -0.91
C LEU A 38 12.81 -1.85 -1.53
N ALA A 39 12.39 -2.49 -2.61
CA ALA A 39 13.19 -3.46 -3.36
C ALA A 39 12.62 -3.59 -4.79
N TYR A 40 13.42 -4.06 -5.75
CA TYR A 40 12.96 -4.27 -7.15
C TYR A 40 11.96 -5.44 -7.30
N THR A 41 11.75 -6.22 -6.26
CA THR A 41 10.76 -7.32 -6.20
C THR A 41 9.53 -6.97 -5.35
N ASP A 42 9.47 -5.73 -4.86
CA ASP A 42 8.42 -5.27 -3.95
C ASP A 42 7.29 -4.54 -4.70
N THR A 43 6.11 -4.51 -4.10
CA THR A 43 4.93 -3.84 -4.65
C THR A 43 5.12 -2.34 -4.84
N THR A 44 5.98 -1.68 -4.05
CA THR A 44 6.29 -0.25 -4.22
C THR A 44 7.00 0.04 -5.55
N TYR A 45 7.92 -0.86 -5.95
CA TYR A 45 8.58 -0.76 -7.25
C TYR A 45 7.58 -0.93 -8.41
N TYR A 46 6.74 -1.95 -8.34
CA TYR A 46 5.75 -2.19 -9.40
C TYR A 46 4.67 -1.10 -9.46
N ALA A 47 4.26 -0.54 -8.34
CA ALA A 47 3.35 0.60 -8.32
C ALA A 47 4.00 1.82 -9.00
N LEU A 48 5.26 2.12 -8.70
CA LEU A 48 6.00 3.18 -9.38
C LEU A 48 6.08 2.93 -10.90
N LEU A 49 6.42 1.72 -11.33
CA LEU A 49 6.45 1.37 -12.77
C LEU A 49 5.08 1.59 -13.44
N GLY A 50 3.99 1.23 -12.76
CA GLY A 50 2.64 1.47 -13.25
C GLY A 50 2.33 2.96 -13.42
N MET A 51 2.72 3.78 -12.45
CA MET A 51 2.56 5.23 -12.50
C MET A 51 3.39 5.87 -13.62
N LEU A 52 4.65 5.45 -13.79
CA LEU A 52 5.54 5.91 -14.87
C LEU A 52 4.99 5.54 -16.26
N SER A 53 4.56 4.29 -16.42
CA SER A 53 3.96 3.81 -17.68
C SER A 53 2.75 4.63 -18.09
N LYS A 54 1.91 5.05 -17.14
CA LYS A 54 0.73 5.87 -17.41
C LYS A 54 1.06 7.24 -18.03
N VAL A 55 2.24 7.76 -17.74
CA VAL A 55 2.72 9.06 -18.27
C VAL A 55 3.74 8.90 -19.40
N GLY A 56 3.93 7.68 -19.92
CA GLY A 56 4.81 7.37 -21.04
C GLY A 56 6.30 7.30 -20.67
N LEU A 57 6.60 7.08 -19.39
CA LEU A 57 7.96 6.83 -18.93
C LEU A 57 8.19 5.34 -18.65
N THR A 58 9.43 4.93 -18.69
CA THR A 58 9.92 3.59 -18.34
C THR A 58 10.81 3.63 -17.11
N LYS A 59 11.22 2.47 -16.61
CA LYS A 59 12.21 2.36 -15.52
C LYS A 59 13.56 2.99 -15.86
N ASP A 60 13.89 3.10 -17.16
CA ASP A 60 15.18 3.62 -17.63
C ASP A 60 15.17 5.16 -17.72
N ASP A 61 14.01 5.80 -17.64
CA ASP A 61 13.86 7.25 -17.59
C ASP A 61 14.05 7.85 -16.20
N VAL A 62 14.04 7.02 -15.13
CA VAL A 62 14.09 7.44 -13.72
C VAL A 62 15.17 6.65 -12.99
N ASN A 63 15.99 7.32 -12.18
CA ASN A 63 16.97 6.62 -11.34
C ASN A 63 16.28 5.98 -10.12
N ILE A 64 15.76 4.76 -10.29
CA ILE A 64 15.05 4.04 -9.23
C ILE A 64 16.06 3.33 -8.34
N GLN A 65 16.04 3.58 -7.03
CA GLN A 65 16.95 3.01 -6.05
C GLN A 65 16.22 2.11 -5.05
N ALA A 66 16.57 0.84 -5.03
CA ALA A 66 16.14 -0.09 -3.98
C ALA A 66 16.96 0.17 -2.71
N ALA A 67 16.31 0.70 -1.67
CA ALA A 67 17.00 1.25 -0.49
C ALA A 67 16.71 0.46 0.82
N GLY A 68 15.88 -0.57 0.75
CA GLY A 68 15.48 -1.34 1.94
C GLY A 68 14.51 -0.59 2.87
N PRO A 69 14.02 -1.25 3.94
CA PRO A 69 12.92 -0.74 4.77
C PRO A 69 13.20 0.58 5.46
N ALA A 70 14.41 0.80 5.94
CA ALA A 70 14.81 2.07 6.54
C ALA A 70 15.30 3.07 5.50
N GLY A 71 16.11 2.61 4.54
CA GLY A 71 16.73 3.47 3.54
C GLY A 71 15.72 4.18 2.64
N VAL A 72 14.56 3.57 2.34
CA VAL A 72 13.56 4.13 1.44
C VAL A 72 13.10 5.52 1.90
N TRP A 73 12.77 5.69 3.16
CA TRP A 73 12.35 6.99 3.70
C TRP A 73 13.51 7.86 4.18
N GLN A 74 14.62 7.26 4.66
CA GLN A 74 15.78 8.01 5.15
C GLN A 74 16.52 8.74 4.02
N GLN A 75 16.72 8.08 2.86
CA GLN A 75 17.33 8.73 1.70
C GLN A 75 16.43 9.84 1.14
N PHE A 76 15.12 9.61 1.13
CA PHE A 76 14.17 10.64 0.77
C PHE A 76 14.24 11.82 1.77
N ALA A 77 14.08 11.58 3.07
CA ALA A 77 14.10 12.63 4.09
C ALA A 77 15.41 13.47 4.07
N SER A 78 16.54 12.83 3.75
CA SER A 78 17.84 13.51 3.63
C SER A 78 18.10 14.14 2.26
N LYS A 79 17.09 14.25 1.39
CA LYS A 79 17.16 14.83 0.03
C LYS A 79 18.15 14.14 -0.91
N LYS A 80 18.52 12.87 -0.66
CA LYS A 80 19.28 12.05 -1.60
C LYS A 80 18.42 11.51 -2.73
N ALA A 81 17.12 11.54 -2.57
CA ALA A 81 16.12 11.25 -3.59
C ALA A 81 15.06 12.34 -3.58
N VAL A 82 14.53 12.70 -4.74
CA VAL A 82 13.45 13.72 -4.86
C VAL A 82 12.09 13.14 -4.53
N GLY A 83 11.97 11.82 -4.62
CA GLY A 83 10.73 11.11 -4.31
C GLY A 83 10.96 9.73 -3.73
N MET A 84 9.91 9.16 -3.18
CA MET A 84 9.83 7.76 -2.79
C MET A 84 8.49 7.16 -3.21
N ALA A 85 8.49 5.90 -3.63
CA ALA A 85 7.27 5.10 -3.67
C ALA A 85 7.04 4.60 -2.25
N GLY A 86 6.19 5.30 -1.50
CA GLY A 86 6.05 5.15 -0.06
C GLY A 86 4.68 4.67 0.37
N VAL A 87 4.64 4.15 1.58
CA VAL A 87 3.42 3.79 2.31
C VAL A 87 3.20 4.82 3.43
N PRO A 88 2.00 4.94 4.02
CA PRO A 88 1.72 5.94 5.04
C PRO A 88 2.75 6.03 6.17
N ASP A 89 3.20 4.88 6.70
CA ASP A 89 4.17 4.84 7.80
C ASP A 89 5.53 5.46 7.42
N TRP A 90 6.03 5.20 6.21
CA TRP A 90 7.29 5.78 5.73
C TRP A 90 7.15 7.25 5.41
N THR A 91 5.99 7.65 4.91
CA THR A 91 5.68 9.06 4.68
C THR A 91 5.70 9.83 5.99
N VAL A 92 5.05 9.32 7.02
CA VAL A 92 5.09 9.93 8.36
C VAL A 92 6.50 9.92 8.92
N SER A 93 7.25 8.82 8.80
CA SER A 93 8.64 8.75 9.26
C SER A 93 9.53 9.81 8.59
N SER A 94 9.34 10.07 7.30
CA SER A 94 10.08 11.13 6.60
C SER A 94 9.67 12.53 7.05
N MET A 95 8.38 12.74 7.34
CA MET A 95 7.88 14.01 7.88
C MET A 95 8.42 14.26 9.31
N ASP A 96 8.46 13.23 10.15
CA ASP A 96 9.04 13.31 11.51
C ASP A 96 10.55 13.60 11.46
N ALA A 97 11.23 13.21 10.38
CA ALA A 97 12.62 13.58 10.10
C ALA A 97 12.78 14.97 9.46
N GLY A 98 11.69 15.74 9.32
CA GLY A 98 11.69 17.13 8.85
C GLY A 98 11.37 17.33 7.37
N ALA A 99 11.06 16.26 6.61
CA ALA A 99 10.69 16.39 5.20
C ALA A 99 9.32 17.09 5.05
N GLN A 100 9.27 18.08 4.16
CA GLN A 100 8.02 18.69 3.69
C GLN A 100 7.61 17.96 2.42
N VAL A 101 6.43 17.34 2.41
CA VAL A 101 6.03 16.43 1.34
C VAL A 101 4.77 16.85 0.63
N ASP A 102 4.73 16.54 -0.67
CA ASP A 102 3.52 16.40 -1.47
C ASP A 102 3.27 14.92 -1.75
N ILE A 103 2.00 14.53 -1.87
CA ILE A 103 1.59 13.15 -2.11
C ILE A 103 0.77 13.11 -3.40
N LEU A 104 1.27 12.37 -4.38
CA LEU A 104 0.54 12.07 -5.59
C LEU A 104 -0.14 10.70 -5.41
N PRO A 105 -1.50 10.68 -5.31
CA PRO A 105 -2.22 9.43 -5.11
C PRO A 105 -2.01 8.48 -6.29
N ALA A 106 -1.53 7.26 -5.99
CA ALA A 106 -1.25 6.28 -7.04
C ALA A 106 -2.49 5.93 -7.87
N ASP A 107 -3.66 5.86 -7.26
CA ASP A 107 -4.91 5.48 -7.93
C ASP A 107 -5.33 6.39 -9.10
N VAL A 108 -4.80 7.60 -9.18
CA VAL A 108 -4.98 8.50 -10.33
C VAL A 108 -4.26 7.96 -11.58
N TYR A 109 -3.14 7.28 -11.37
CA TYR A 109 -2.26 6.79 -12.43
C TYR A 109 -2.31 5.27 -12.56
N PHE A 110 -2.21 4.57 -11.45
CA PHE A 110 -2.14 3.11 -11.42
C PHE A 110 -2.83 2.54 -10.17
N LYS A 111 -3.89 1.78 -10.39
CA LYS A 111 -4.66 1.13 -9.33
C LYS A 111 -3.98 -0.16 -8.87
N SER A 112 -3.03 -0.05 -7.95
CA SER A 112 -2.49 -1.22 -7.25
C SER A 112 -3.43 -1.68 -6.11
N MET A 113 -3.03 -2.66 -5.33
CA MET A 113 -3.85 -3.18 -4.21
C MET A 113 -3.39 -2.60 -2.87
N ALA A 114 -4.31 -2.56 -1.91
CA ALA A 114 -3.98 -2.48 -0.50
C ALA A 114 -3.41 -3.81 0.01
N GLN A 115 -3.09 -3.88 1.31
CA GLN A 115 -2.65 -5.13 1.93
C GLN A 115 -3.78 -6.17 1.90
N ALA A 116 -3.40 -7.44 1.77
CA ALA A 116 -4.33 -8.55 1.83
C ALA A 116 -3.89 -9.59 2.88
N ILE A 117 -4.87 -10.25 3.48
CA ILE A 117 -4.61 -11.47 4.25
C ILE A 117 -4.47 -12.62 3.27
N LEU A 118 -3.39 -13.38 3.40
CA LEU A 118 -3.13 -14.58 2.60
C LEU A 118 -3.19 -15.83 3.49
N ALA A 119 -3.90 -16.84 3.03
CA ALA A 119 -3.92 -18.16 3.63
C ALA A 119 -3.67 -19.26 2.60
N SER A 120 -3.17 -20.42 3.04
CA SER A 120 -3.11 -21.60 2.16
C SER A 120 -4.49 -22.21 1.99
N ASP A 121 -4.74 -22.86 0.84
CA ASP A 121 -5.98 -23.59 0.59
C ASP A 121 -6.23 -24.63 1.70
N ASP A 122 -5.19 -25.31 2.15
CA ASP A 122 -5.22 -26.23 3.30
C ASP A 122 -5.73 -25.58 4.59
N THR A 123 -5.28 -24.37 4.89
CA THR A 123 -5.72 -23.63 6.09
C THR A 123 -7.18 -23.22 5.96
N ILE A 124 -7.58 -22.78 4.77
CA ILE A 124 -8.95 -22.39 4.46
C ILE A 124 -9.92 -23.56 4.62
N GLU A 125 -9.52 -24.76 4.18
CA GLU A 125 -10.34 -25.98 4.27
C GLU A 125 -10.37 -26.56 5.68
N LYS A 126 -9.19 -26.71 6.30
CA LYS A 126 -9.04 -27.42 7.59
C LYS A 126 -9.35 -26.55 8.80
N ASN A 127 -9.20 -25.22 8.66
CA ASN A 127 -9.34 -24.29 9.78
C ASN A 127 -10.09 -22.99 9.42
N PRO A 128 -11.27 -23.09 8.76
CA PRO A 128 -12.00 -21.90 8.29
C PRO A 128 -12.39 -20.93 9.42
N GLN A 129 -12.59 -21.46 10.63
CA GLN A 129 -12.93 -20.63 11.79
C GLN A 129 -11.77 -19.73 12.23
N LEU A 130 -10.51 -20.17 12.08
CA LEU A 130 -9.34 -19.34 12.34
C LEU A 130 -9.31 -18.14 11.38
N ILE A 131 -9.48 -18.42 10.09
CA ILE A 131 -9.51 -17.38 9.06
C ILE A 131 -10.66 -16.40 9.31
N GLN A 132 -11.87 -16.91 9.60
CA GLN A 132 -13.02 -16.08 9.91
C GLN A 132 -12.79 -15.14 11.11
N LYS A 133 -12.14 -15.65 12.19
CA LYS A 133 -11.81 -14.85 13.36
C LYS A 133 -10.78 -13.76 13.01
N LEU A 134 -9.75 -14.11 12.25
CA LEU A 134 -8.69 -13.18 11.83
C LEU A 134 -9.28 -12.07 10.95
N VAL A 135 -10.03 -12.43 9.90
CA VAL A 135 -10.68 -11.48 8.99
C VAL A 135 -11.60 -10.54 9.77
N ARG A 136 -12.45 -11.08 10.66
CA ARG A 136 -13.36 -10.28 11.48
C ARG A 136 -12.62 -9.32 12.40
N ALA A 137 -11.57 -9.77 13.08
CA ALA A 137 -10.78 -8.93 13.97
C ALA A 137 -10.08 -7.79 13.21
N THR A 138 -9.47 -8.12 12.06
CA THR A 138 -8.80 -7.14 11.20
C THR A 138 -9.78 -6.10 10.65
N LEU A 139 -10.95 -6.54 10.14
CA LEU A 139 -11.99 -5.63 9.67
C LEU A 139 -12.53 -4.73 10.79
N LYS A 140 -12.65 -5.27 12.01
CA LYS A 140 -13.08 -4.45 13.14
C LYS A 140 -12.04 -3.36 13.43
N GLY A 141 -10.76 -3.70 13.52
CA GLY A 141 -9.69 -2.73 13.75
C GLY A 141 -9.63 -1.66 12.65
N MET A 142 -9.76 -2.05 11.37
CA MET A 142 -9.82 -1.11 10.26
C MET A 142 -11.03 -0.16 10.40
N LYS A 143 -12.21 -0.66 10.73
CA LYS A 143 -13.40 0.16 10.93
C LYS A 143 -13.27 1.11 12.13
N ASP A 144 -12.66 0.66 13.22
CA ASP A 144 -12.38 1.49 14.39
C ASP A 144 -11.45 2.65 14.03
N ILE A 145 -10.37 2.39 13.24
CA ILE A 145 -9.47 3.41 12.71
C ILE A 145 -10.21 4.39 11.79
N MET A 146 -11.09 3.90 10.93
CA MET A 146 -11.87 4.76 10.02
C MET A 146 -12.87 5.64 10.77
N ALA A 147 -13.48 5.13 11.82
CA ALA A 147 -14.50 5.84 12.60
C ALA A 147 -13.90 6.91 13.52
N ASP A 148 -12.83 6.58 14.23
CA ASP A 148 -12.13 7.49 15.14
C ASP A 148 -10.64 7.13 15.22
N PRO A 149 -9.81 7.69 14.33
CA PRO A 149 -8.38 7.40 14.30
C PRO A 149 -7.67 7.81 15.60
N LYS A 150 -8.19 8.81 16.31
CA LYS A 150 -7.61 9.28 17.57
C LYS A 150 -7.86 8.30 18.72
N ALA A 151 -9.08 7.77 18.84
CA ALA A 151 -9.38 6.71 19.80
C ALA A 151 -8.62 5.42 19.47
N ALA A 152 -8.58 5.04 18.17
CA ALA A 152 -7.82 3.89 17.71
C ALA A 152 -6.32 4.00 18.02
N THR A 153 -5.74 5.20 17.90
CA THR A 153 -4.34 5.46 18.24
C THR A 153 -4.06 5.14 19.72
N LYS A 154 -4.92 5.56 20.62
CA LYS A 154 -4.75 5.28 22.07
C LYS A 154 -4.74 3.78 22.33
N VAL A 155 -5.73 3.06 21.80
CA VAL A 155 -5.81 1.60 21.94
C VAL A 155 -4.57 0.93 21.33
N TYR A 156 -4.12 1.41 20.16
CA TYR A 156 -2.96 0.84 19.50
C TYR A 156 -1.68 0.97 20.33
N VAL A 157 -1.37 2.16 20.85
CA VAL A 157 -0.13 2.35 21.64
C VAL A 157 -0.16 1.66 23.00
N GLU A 158 -1.36 1.42 23.58
CA GLU A 158 -1.51 0.58 24.78
C GLU A 158 -1.08 -0.87 24.52
N HIS A 159 -1.37 -1.38 23.30
CA HIS A 159 -1.07 -2.77 22.92
C HIS A 159 0.28 -2.94 22.20
N VAL A 160 0.89 -1.84 21.74
CA VAL A 160 2.19 -1.84 21.06
C VAL A 160 3.16 -0.92 21.79
N PRO A 161 3.76 -1.37 22.91
CA PRO A 161 4.62 -0.56 23.77
C PRO A 161 5.80 0.12 23.06
N ALA A 162 6.29 -0.46 21.95
CA ALA A 162 7.37 0.11 21.14
C ALA A 162 6.98 1.47 20.47
N HIS A 163 5.69 1.77 20.42
CA HIS A 163 5.16 3.02 19.86
C HIS A 163 4.68 4.01 20.91
N LYS A 164 4.88 3.71 22.19
CA LYS A 164 4.57 4.65 23.27
C LYS A 164 5.39 5.93 23.11
N GLY A 165 4.72 7.08 23.22
CA GLY A 165 5.31 8.41 22.97
C GLY A 165 5.35 8.83 21.48
N LYS A 166 4.79 8.00 20.57
CA LYS A 166 4.68 8.29 19.14
C LYS A 166 3.22 8.46 18.69
N GLU A 167 2.35 8.82 19.60
CA GLU A 167 0.89 8.91 19.35
C GLU A 167 0.57 9.85 18.20
N ALA A 168 1.28 10.97 18.09
CA ALA A 168 1.07 11.94 16.99
C ALA A 168 1.41 11.34 15.61
N SER A 169 2.51 10.60 15.51
CA SER A 169 2.93 9.93 14.27
C SER A 169 1.97 8.80 13.90
N ILE A 170 1.53 8.00 14.87
CA ILE A 170 0.56 6.92 14.64
C ILE A 170 -0.78 7.47 14.20
N LEU A 171 -1.28 8.55 14.85
CA LEU A 171 -2.50 9.22 14.44
C LEU A 171 -2.42 9.68 12.99
N LYS A 172 -1.33 10.34 12.62
CA LYS A 172 -1.11 10.83 11.27
C LYS A 172 -1.05 9.68 10.24
N ALA A 173 -0.42 8.56 10.58
CA ALA A 173 -0.41 7.38 9.73
C ALA A 173 -1.83 6.81 9.55
N PHE A 174 -2.62 6.72 10.60
CA PHE A 174 -4.02 6.26 10.51
C PHE A 174 -4.89 7.18 9.67
N GLU A 175 -4.74 8.49 9.80
CA GLU A 175 -5.42 9.48 8.95
C GLU A 175 -5.05 9.30 7.48
N MET A 176 -3.77 9.06 7.16
CA MET A 176 -3.31 8.79 5.81
C MET A 176 -3.85 7.45 5.28
N TYR A 177 -3.89 6.40 6.11
CA TYR A 177 -4.53 5.13 5.74
C TYR A 177 -6.02 5.34 5.40
N ASN A 178 -6.74 6.13 6.21
CA ASN A 178 -8.14 6.46 5.94
C ASN A 178 -8.30 7.22 4.62
N GLN A 179 -7.42 8.17 4.35
CA GLN A 179 -7.50 9.01 3.16
C GLN A 179 -7.17 8.26 1.87
N TYR A 180 -6.10 7.46 1.86
CA TYR A 180 -5.54 6.90 0.62
C TYR A 180 -5.81 5.41 0.44
N VAL A 181 -6.00 4.65 1.52
CA VAL A 181 -6.01 3.18 1.46
C VAL A 181 -7.38 2.60 1.82
N TYR A 182 -7.92 2.92 2.99
CA TYR A 182 -9.13 2.29 3.52
C TYR A 182 -10.42 2.79 2.89
N ALA A 183 -10.44 4.04 2.40
CA ALA A 183 -11.62 4.67 1.84
C ALA A 183 -12.21 3.94 0.61
N ALA A 184 -13.48 4.26 0.32
CA ALA A 184 -14.20 3.89 -0.91
C ALA A 184 -14.51 2.41 -1.14
N GLN A 185 -14.28 1.47 -0.22
CA GLN A 185 -14.81 0.12 -0.35
C GLN A 185 -16.33 0.09 -0.12
N LYS A 186 -17.09 -0.44 -1.09
CA LYS A 186 -18.55 -0.67 -0.94
C LYS A 186 -18.83 -1.65 0.20
N VAL A 187 -18.06 -2.72 0.26
CA VAL A 187 -18.09 -3.71 1.34
C VAL A 187 -16.67 -3.80 1.90
N PRO A 188 -16.43 -3.35 3.14
CA PRO A 188 -15.10 -3.39 3.74
C PRO A 188 -14.51 -4.80 3.74
N GLY A 189 -13.31 -4.94 3.21
CA GLY A 189 -12.60 -6.21 3.10
C GLY A 189 -12.83 -6.99 1.81
N GLN A 190 -13.82 -6.59 0.99
CA GLN A 190 -14.12 -7.29 -0.26
C GLN A 190 -13.04 -7.06 -1.32
N MET A 191 -12.59 -8.15 -1.95
CA MET A 191 -11.69 -8.08 -3.10
C MET A 191 -12.44 -7.53 -4.32
N ASP A 192 -11.83 -6.56 -4.99
CA ASP A 192 -12.29 -6.02 -6.29
C ASP A 192 -11.71 -6.87 -7.42
N GLU A 193 -12.58 -7.66 -8.05
CA GLU A 193 -12.21 -8.59 -9.11
C GLU A 193 -11.67 -7.88 -10.35
N VAL A 194 -12.26 -6.74 -10.74
CA VAL A 194 -11.83 -5.98 -11.91
C VAL A 194 -10.43 -5.41 -11.69
N ARG A 195 -10.21 -4.80 -10.52
CA ARG A 195 -8.91 -4.25 -10.14
C ARG A 195 -7.83 -5.33 -10.08
N LEU A 196 -8.17 -6.51 -9.55
CA LEU A 196 -7.24 -7.64 -9.48
C LEU A 196 -6.90 -8.19 -10.87
N ALA A 197 -7.87 -8.24 -11.79
CA ALA A 197 -7.63 -8.64 -13.17
C ALA A 197 -6.69 -7.67 -13.90
N GLU A 198 -6.92 -6.35 -13.77
CA GLU A 198 -6.06 -5.32 -14.35
C GLU A 198 -4.63 -5.40 -13.81
N LEU A 199 -4.49 -5.61 -12.50
CA LEU A 199 -3.19 -5.76 -11.85
C LEU A 199 -2.46 -7.01 -12.32
N GLN A 200 -3.14 -8.15 -12.44
CA GLN A 200 -2.58 -9.38 -12.97
C GLN A 200 -2.06 -9.20 -14.39
N LYS A 201 -2.86 -8.57 -15.26
CA LYS A 201 -2.45 -8.25 -16.63
C LYS A 201 -1.19 -7.38 -16.67
N PHE A 202 -1.12 -6.36 -15.84
CA PHE A 202 0.07 -5.53 -15.70
C PHE A 202 1.29 -6.35 -15.29
N TYR A 203 1.16 -7.26 -14.31
CA TYR A 203 2.26 -8.11 -13.87
C TYR A 203 2.74 -9.09 -14.92
N VAL A 204 1.83 -9.65 -15.72
CA VAL A 204 2.21 -10.52 -16.87
C VAL A 204 2.94 -9.70 -17.94
N THR A 205 2.42 -8.54 -18.30
CA THR A 205 3.01 -7.66 -19.32
C THR A 205 4.43 -7.21 -18.94
N ASN A 206 4.69 -7.03 -17.65
CA ASN A 206 6.01 -6.62 -17.14
C ASN A 206 6.90 -7.81 -16.69
N GLY A 207 6.51 -9.04 -17.00
CA GLY A 207 7.31 -10.24 -16.71
C GLY A 207 7.43 -10.58 -15.21
N VAL A 208 6.59 -10.01 -14.36
CA VAL A 208 6.56 -10.27 -12.90
C VAL A 208 5.99 -11.65 -12.61
N VAL A 209 4.96 -12.04 -13.36
CA VAL A 209 4.39 -13.38 -13.35
C VAL A 209 4.33 -13.94 -14.77
N PRO A 210 4.46 -15.27 -14.93
CA PRO A 210 4.64 -15.87 -16.27
C PRO A 210 3.37 -15.89 -17.13
N LYS A 211 2.19 -15.87 -16.49
CA LYS A 211 0.88 -15.96 -17.18
C LYS A 211 -0.26 -15.53 -16.29
N GLU A 212 -1.37 -15.17 -16.91
CA GLU A 212 -2.63 -14.98 -16.21
C GLU A 212 -3.23 -16.32 -15.76
N VAL A 213 -3.96 -16.28 -14.66
CA VAL A 213 -4.79 -17.38 -14.14
C VAL A 213 -6.22 -16.84 -13.94
N PRO A 214 -7.25 -17.70 -13.87
CA PRO A 214 -8.60 -17.24 -13.58
C PRO A 214 -8.62 -16.41 -12.28
N VAL A 215 -9.13 -15.18 -12.34
CA VAL A 215 -9.08 -14.25 -11.19
C VAL A 215 -9.77 -14.84 -9.96
N LYS A 216 -10.86 -15.59 -10.15
CA LYS A 216 -11.56 -16.33 -9.08
C LYS A 216 -10.69 -17.35 -8.32
N ASP A 217 -9.57 -17.75 -8.89
CA ASP A 217 -8.63 -18.68 -8.26
C ASP A 217 -7.56 -17.95 -7.40
N LEU A 218 -7.55 -16.61 -7.42
CA LEU A 218 -6.59 -15.78 -6.69
C LEU A 218 -7.10 -15.33 -5.33
N TYR A 219 -8.42 -15.31 -5.12
CA TYR A 219 -9.02 -14.79 -3.90
C TYR A 219 -10.32 -15.51 -3.51
N THR A 220 -10.78 -15.25 -2.29
CA THR A 220 -12.13 -15.58 -1.85
C THR A 220 -12.71 -14.43 -1.02
N ASN A 221 -14.00 -14.14 -1.19
CA ASN A 221 -14.74 -13.20 -0.34
C ASN A 221 -15.59 -13.91 0.72
N LYS A 222 -15.47 -15.24 0.86
CA LYS A 222 -16.28 -16.08 1.76
C LYS A 222 -16.26 -15.56 3.19
N PHE A 223 -15.10 -15.19 3.71
CA PHE A 223 -14.94 -14.79 5.11
C PHE A 223 -15.30 -13.33 5.37
N VAL A 224 -15.39 -12.52 4.32
CA VAL A 224 -15.86 -11.12 4.39
C VAL A 224 -17.38 -11.05 4.36
N MET A 225 -18.01 -11.86 3.52
CA MET A 225 -19.46 -11.85 3.30
C MET A 225 -20.27 -12.64 4.34
N GLY A 226 -19.61 -13.38 5.23
CA GLY A 226 -20.28 -14.08 6.33
C GLY A 226 -21.14 -15.27 5.89
N LYS A 227 -20.81 -15.93 4.77
CA LYS A 227 -21.51 -17.13 4.28
C LYS A 227 -20.71 -18.40 4.54
#